data_b6b6e29d7f7c0d8e022013e25557ac1c
#
_entry.id   b6b6e29d7f7c0d8e022013e25557ac1c
#
_cell.length_a   1.000
_cell.length_b   1.000
_cell.length_c   1.000
_cell.angle_alpha   90.00
_cell.angle_beta   90.00
_cell.angle_gamma   90.00
#
_symmetry.space_group_name_H-M   'P 1'
#
loop_
_entity.id
_entity.type
_entity.pdbx_description
1 polymer ?
#
loop_
_entity_poly.entity_id
_entity_poly.type
_entity_poly.pdbx_seq_one_letter_code
_entity_poly.pdbx_strand_id
1 'polypeptide(L)'
;MCLALAFFNPYFFIGYLFGIAFFGLFQAVFMANAGGCWDNAKKIVEVDLKMKNTPLHEASVVGDTVGDPFKDTSSVSLNPVIKFTTLFGLLATEIAVTMTNVNLKYALSAIFFVIALVFVYRSFYSMRISEEKLG
;
A
#
# COMPACT_ATOMS: atom_id res chain seq x y z
N MET A 1 -2.38 13.02 2.37
CA MET A 1 -3.61 12.94 1.54
C MET A 1 -4.87 12.75 2.38
N CYS A 2 -4.94 11.73 3.22
CA CYS A 2 -6.10 11.43 4.07
C CYS A 2 -6.58 12.66 4.88
N LEU A 3 -5.70 13.28 5.67
CA LEU A 3 -6.01 14.48 6.46
C LEU A 3 -6.43 15.68 5.58
N ALA A 4 -5.77 15.87 4.45
CA ALA A 4 -6.13 16.94 3.51
C ALA A 4 -7.59 16.82 3.06
N LEU A 5 -8.01 15.63 2.65
CA LEU A 5 -9.36 15.38 2.18
C LEU A 5 -10.39 15.43 3.31
N ALA A 6 -10.05 14.94 4.51
CA ALA A 6 -10.92 14.99 5.67
C ALA A 6 -11.24 16.44 6.10
N PHE A 7 -10.25 17.32 6.10
CA PHE A 7 -10.45 18.74 6.40
C PHE A 7 -11.06 19.52 5.23
N PHE A 8 -10.92 19.05 4.00
CA PHE A 8 -11.53 19.70 2.84
C PHE A 8 -13.05 19.55 2.86
N ASN A 9 -13.54 18.31 2.81
CA ASN A 9 -14.98 18.03 2.83
C ASN A 9 -15.23 16.58 3.26
N PRO A 10 -16.16 16.31 4.22
CA PRO A 10 -16.49 14.98 4.66
C PRO A 10 -16.98 14.05 3.56
N TYR A 11 -17.76 14.54 2.60
CA TYR A 11 -18.25 13.74 1.47
C TYR A 11 -17.12 13.32 0.53
N PHE A 12 -16.15 14.19 0.32
CA PHE A 12 -14.95 13.86 -0.45
C PHE A 12 -14.10 12.79 0.24
N PHE A 13 -14.01 12.88 1.56
CA PHE A 13 -13.31 11.88 2.35
C PHE A 13 -14.01 10.51 2.29
N ILE A 14 -15.33 10.48 2.35
CA ILE A 14 -16.10 9.23 2.19
C ILE A 14 -15.84 8.61 0.80
N GLY A 15 -15.89 9.40 -0.26
CA GLY A 15 -15.53 8.92 -1.61
C GLY A 15 -14.11 8.35 -1.70
N TYR A 16 -13.16 8.99 -1.04
CA TYR A 16 -11.79 8.50 -0.93
C TYR A 16 -11.70 7.17 -0.17
N LEU A 17 -12.45 6.99 0.92
CA LEU A 17 -12.51 5.73 1.64
C LEU A 17 -13.09 4.59 0.80
N PHE A 18 -14.15 4.86 0.04
CA PHE A 18 -14.69 3.87 -0.91
C PHE A 18 -13.65 3.49 -1.96
N GLY A 19 -12.94 4.47 -2.52
CA GLY A 19 -11.85 4.22 -3.46
C GLY A 19 -10.79 3.31 -2.88
N ILE A 20 -10.29 3.62 -1.68
CA ILE A 20 -9.30 2.76 -0.99
C ILE A 20 -9.86 1.37 -0.70
N ALA A 21 -11.11 1.25 -0.29
CA ALA A 21 -11.72 -0.04 0.01
C ALA A 21 -11.76 -0.94 -1.25
N PHE A 22 -12.24 -0.42 -2.38
CA PHE A 22 -12.33 -1.20 -3.61
C PHE A 22 -10.97 -1.49 -4.23
N PHE A 23 -10.18 -0.45 -4.50
CA PHE A 23 -8.89 -0.63 -5.16
C PHE A 23 -7.85 -1.28 -4.25
N GLY A 24 -7.86 -0.96 -2.96
CA GLY A 24 -6.98 -1.58 -1.98
C GLY A 24 -7.29 -3.06 -1.78
N LEU A 25 -8.57 -3.45 -1.73
CA LEU A 25 -8.97 -4.85 -1.64
C LEU A 25 -8.55 -5.61 -2.90
N PHE A 26 -8.84 -5.07 -4.09
CA PHE A 26 -8.44 -5.70 -5.35
C PHE A 26 -6.93 -5.90 -5.42
N GLN A 27 -6.17 -4.87 -5.11
CA GLN A 27 -4.70 -4.92 -5.13
C GLN A 27 -4.16 -5.90 -4.09
N ALA A 28 -4.72 -5.92 -2.89
CA ALA A 28 -4.31 -6.83 -1.83
C ALA A 28 -4.56 -8.30 -2.21
N VAL A 29 -5.73 -8.61 -2.75
CA VAL A 29 -6.06 -9.97 -3.21
C VAL A 29 -5.16 -10.39 -4.37
N PHE A 30 -4.95 -9.52 -5.34
CA PHE A 30 -4.06 -9.79 -6.46
C PHE A 30 -2.62 -10.08 -6.01
N MET A 31 -2.04 -9.22 -5.21
CA MET A 31 -0.66 -9.36 -4.74
C MET A 31 -0.49 -10.58 -3.81
N ALA A 32 -1.44 -10.83 -2.91
CA ALA A 32 -1.39 -11.96 -2.01
C ALA A 32 -1.44 -13.29 -2.78
N ASN A 33 -2.30 -13.38 -3.79
CA ASN A 33 -2.39 -14.58 -4.62
C ASN A 33 -1.18 -14.74 -5.53
N ALA A 34 -0.71 -13.67 -6.17
CA ALA A 34 0.45 -13.71 -7.04
C ALA A 34 1.72 -14.15 -6.31
N GLY A 35 1.95 -13.64 -5.09
CA GLY A 35 3.09 -14.05 -4.26
C GLY A 35 2.89 -15.42 -3.60
N GLY A 36 1.70 -15.66 -3.07
CA GLY A 36 1.37 -16.88 -2.34
C GLY A 36 1.36 -18.15 -3.21
N CYS A 37 1.06 -18.03 -4.50
CA CYS A 37 1.07 -19.20 -5.38
C CYS A 37 2.47 -19.79 -5.54
N TRP A 38 3.51 -18.99 -5.59
CA TRP A 38 4.90 -19.46 -5.67
C TRP A 38 5.40 -20.08 -4.36
N ASP A 39 5.04 -19.49 -3.21
CA ASP A 39 5.32 -20.10 -1.89
C ASP A 39 4.66 -21.48 -1.77
N ASN A 40 3.41 -21.61 -2.20
CA ASN A 40 2.71 -22.88 -2.22
C ASN A 40 3.33 -23.89 -3.20
N ALA A 41 3.70 -23.45 -4.40
CA ALA A 41 4.37 -24.30 -5.38
C ALA A 41 5.69 -24.85 -4.85
N LYS A 42 6.51 -24.02 -4.21
CA LYS A 42 7.74 -24.45 -3.55
C LYS A 42 7.48 -25.48 -2.45
N LYS A 43 6.47 -25.25 -1.60
CA LYS A 43 6.09 -26.21 -0.55
C LYS A 43 5.67 -27.57 -1.11
N ILE A 44 4.91 -27.60 -2.21
CA ILE A 44 4.54 -28.85 -2.89
C ILE A 44 5.80 -29.59 -3.35
N VAL A 45 6.75 -28.90 -3.98
CA VAL A 45 8.00 -29.52 -4.45
C VAL A 45 8.83 -30.05 -3.28
N GLU A 46 8.91 -29.31 -2.18
CA GLU A 46 9.73 -29.70 -1.02
C GLU A 46 9.11 -30.78 -0.15
N VAL A 47 7.80 -30.73 0.07
CA VAL A 47 7.10 -31.55 1.06
C VAL A 47 6.39 -32.73 0.41
N ASP A 48 5.59 -32.48 -0.64
CA ASP A 48 4.78 -33.52 -1.25
C ASP A 48 5.60 -34.37 -2.22
N LEU A 49 6.34 -33.72 -3.11
CA LEU A 49 7.19 -34.41 -4.10
C LEU A 49 8.54 -34.81 -3.54
N LYS A 50 8.98 -34.24 -2.41
CA LYS A 50 10.30 -34.49 -1.78
C LYS A 50 11.48 -34.34 -2.74
N MET A 51 11.37 -33.40 -3.70
CA MET A 51 12.35 -33.19 -4.77
C MET A 51 13.29 -32.00 -4.47
N LYS A 52 13.82 -31.94 -3.24
CA LYS A 52 14.83 -30.93 -2.89
C LYS A 52 16.12 -31.12 -3.70
N ASN A 53 16.78 -30.02 -4.02
CA ASN A 53 18.02 -29.99 -4.80
C ASN A 53 17.89 -30.53 -6.23
N THR A 54 16.73 -30.36 -6.82
CA THR A 54 16.46 -30.66 -8.23
C THR A 54 16.27 -29.37 -9.02
N PRO A 55 16.40 -29.38 -10.35
CA PRO A 55 16.11 -28.20 -11.18
C PRO A 55 14.69 -27.66 -10.96
N LEU A 56 13.72 -28.53 -10.67
CA LEU A 56 12.36 -28.13 -10.34
C LEU A 56 12.30 -27.34 -9.02
N HIS A 57 13.04 -27.79 -8.01
CA HIS A 57 13.15 -27.08 -6.74
C HIS A 57 13.80 -25.71 -6.91
N GLU A 58 14.90 -25.63 -7.65
CA GLU A 58 15.58 -24.36 -7.93
C GLU A 58 14.65 -23.37 -8.65
N ALA A 59 13.93 -23.82 -9.65
CA ALA A 59 12.92 -22.99 -10.35
C ALA A 59 11.82 -22.50 -9.41
N SER A 60 11.33 -23.35 -8.51
CA SER A 60 10.31 -22.97 -7.52
C SER A 60 10.83 -21.97 -6.48
N VAL A 61 12.09 -22.07 -6.09
CA VAL A 61 12.76 -21.09 -5.19
C VAL A 61 12.91 -19.73 -5.87
N VAL A 62 13.30 -19.69 -7.14
CA VAL A 62 13.36 -18.44 -7.92
C VAL A 62 11.98 -17.80 -8.01
N GLY A 63 10.95 -18.60 -8.30
CA GLY A 63 9.56 -18.10 -8.35
C GLY A 63 9.11 -17.54 -7.00
N ASP A 64 9.38 -18.21 -5.90
CA ASP A 64 9.07 -17.76 -4.54
C ASP A 64 9.80 -16.45 -4.20
N THR A 65 11.08 -16.36 -4.53
CA THR A 65 11.87 -15.13 -4.33
C THR A 65 11.30 -13.94 -5.10
N VAL A 66 10.81 -14.15 -6.32
CA VAL A 66 10.12 -13.11 -7.11
C VAL A 66 8.75 -12.79 -6.54
N GLY A 67 8.05 -13.78 -5.99
CA GLY A 67 6.72 -13.63 -5.40
C GLY A 67 6.71 -12.95 -4.03
N ASP A 68 7.78 -13.07 -3.25
CA ASP A 68 7.89 -12.52 -1.90
C ASP A 68 7.58 -11.01 -1.81
N PRO A 69 8.12 -10.13 -2.65
CA PRO A 69 7.77 -8.71 -2.62
C PRO A 69 6.29 -8.45 -2.81
N PHE A 70 5.58 -9.25 -3.59
CA PHE A 70 4.14 -9.10 -3.82
C PHE A 70 3.33 -9.47 -2.58
N LYS A 71 3.57 -10.63 -1.98
CA LYS A 71 2.85 -11.07 -0.78
C LYS A 71 3.15 -10.17 0.42
N ASP A 72 4.42 -9.76 0.58
CA ASP A 72 4.86 -8.92 1.69
C ASP A 72 4.35 -7.48 1.55
N THR A 73 4.29 -6.94 0.35
CA THR A 73 3.66 -5.63 0.10
C THR A 73 2.19 -5.65 0.48
N SER A 74 1.46 -6.70 0.12
CA SER A 74 0.05 -6.84 0.47
C SER A 74 -0.17 -6.93 1.99
N SER A 75 0.59 -7.78 2.69
CA SER A 75 0.37 -8.05 4.11
C SER A 75 0.94 -6.96 5.02
N VAL A 76 2.10 -6.41 4.70
CA VAL A 76 2.86 -5.52 5.59
C VAL A 76 2.66 -4.05 5.25
N SER A 77 2.57 -3.69 3.98
CA SER A 77 2.47 -2.28 3.55
C SER A 77 1.03 -1.83 3.32
N LEU A 78 0.24 -2.55 2.51
CA LEU A 78 -1.12 -2.13 2.18
C LEU A 78 -2.07 -2.20 3.37
N ASN A 79 -1.98 -3.24 4.18
CA ASN A 79 -2.86 -3.44 5.32
C ASN A 79 -2.74 -2.32 6.37
N PRO A 80 -1.53 -1.94 6.85
CA PRO A 80 -1.37 -0.77 7.71
C PRO A 80 -1.84 0.52 7.06
N VAL A 81 -1.52 0.78 5.79
CA VAL A 81 -1.93 2.01 5.10
C VAL A 81 -3.45 2.15 5.09
N ILE A 82 -4.18 1.10 4.75
CA ILE A 82 -5.65 1.11 4.76
C ILE A 82 -6.19 1.38 6.16
N LYS A 83 -5.69 0.67 7.17
CA LYS A 83 -6.14 0.80 8.56
C LYS A 83 -5.85 2.19 9.15
N PHE A 84 -4.62 2.68 8.98
CA PHE A 84 -4.26 4.01 9.49
C PHE A 84 -5.04 5.11 8.77
N THR A 85 -5.21 5.01 7.45
CA THR A 85 -6.01 5.97 6.68
C THR A 85 -7.44 6.03 7.19
N THR A 86 -8.05 4.89 7.45
CA THR A 86 -9.42 4.83 7.96
C THR A 86 -9.53 5.42 9.35
N LEU A 87 -8.68 4.99 10.29
CA LEU A 87 -8.75 5.42 11.69
C LEU A 87 -8.45 6.92 11.85
N PHE A 88 -7.32 7.37 11.35
CA PHE A 88 -6.92 8.78 11.47
C PHE A 88 -7.80 9.71 10.64
N GLY A 89 -8.27 9.24 9.50
CA GLY A 89 -9.15 10.01 8.65
C GLY A 89 -10.54 10.22 9.27
N LEU A 90 -11.11 9.20 9.92
CA LEU A 90 -12.37 9.34 10.64
C LEU A 90 -12.25 10.33 11.80
N LEU A 91 -11.20 10.23 12.62
CA LEU A 91 -10.93 11.18 13.70
C LEU A 91 -10.75 12.61 13.15
N ALA A 92 -10.00 12.78 12.08
CA ALA A 92 -9.82 14.09 11.45
C ALA A 92 -11.12 14.67 10.89
N THR A 93 -11.98 13.81 10.34
CA THR A 93 -13.30 14.22 9.83
C THR A 93 -14.21 14.67 10.97
N GLU A 94 -14.22 13.97 12.10
CA GLU A 94 -14.98 14.34 13.29
C GLU A 94 -14.54 15.74 13.78
N ILE A 95 -13.24 15.97 13.91
CA ILE A 95 -12.69 17.29 14.26
C ILE A 95 -13.09 18.34 13.22
N ALA A 96 -12.98 18.03 11.93
CA ALA A 96 -13.28 18.95 10.85
C ALA A 96 -14.76 19.36 10.79
N VAL A 97 -15.68 18.50 11.19
CA VAL A 97 -17.11 18.78 11.24
C VAL A 97 -17.46 19.69 12.43
N THR A 98 -16.77 19.53 13.56
CA THR A 98 -16.98 20.37 14.76
C THR A 98 -16.30 21.73 14.67
N MET A 99 -15.38 21.94 13.73
CA MET A 99 -14.70 23.23 13.54
C MET A 99 -15.63 24.30 12.97
N THR A 100 -15.81 25.39 13.71
CA THR A 100 -16.61 26.56 13.31
C THR A 100 -15.87 27.50 12.34
N ASN A 101 -14.54 27.53 12.41
CA ASN A 101 -13.71 28.39 11.57
C ASN A 101 -13.40 27.76 10.21
N VAL A 102 -14.21 28.11 9.20
CA VAL A 102 -14.09 27.59 7.84
C VAL A 102 -12.72 27.91 7.20
N ASN A 103 -12.21 29.11 7.43
CA ASN A 103 -10.91 29.54 6.88
C ASN A 103 -9.75 28.70 7.43
N LEU A 104 -9.77 28.41 8.73
CA LEU A 104 -8.75 27.56 9.37
C LEU A 104 -8.82 26.13 8.83
N LYS A 105 -10.01 25.62 8.60
CA LYS A 105 -10.25 24.30 8.04
C LYS A 105 -9.62 24.14 6.64
N TYR A 106 -9.88 25.10 5.74
CA TYR A 106 -9.29 25.09 4.40
C TYR A 106 -7.78 25.33 4.40
N ALA A 107 -7.28 26.18 5.31
CA ALA A 107 -5.84 26.38 5.46
C ALA A 107 -5.13 25.10 5.89
N LEU A 108 -5.66 24.36 6.87
CA LEU A 108 -5.14 23.05 7.29
C LEU A 108 -5.18 22.02 6.15
N SER A 109 -6.29 21.96 5.41
CA SER A 109 -6.41 21.10 4.23
C SER A 109 -5.33 21.38 3.19
N ALA A 110 -5.10 22.65 2.86
CA ALA A 110 -4.07 23.08 1.91
C ALA A 110 -2.65 22.73 2.39
N ILE A 111 -2.36 22.96 3.66
CA ILE A 111 -1.04 22.60 4.25
C ILE A 111 -0.79 21.10 4.16
N PHE A 112 -1.74 20.27 4.58
CA PHE A 112 -1.59 18.82 4.49
C PHE A 112 -1.52 18.32 3.06
N PHE A 113 -2.19 18.99 2.13
CA PHE A 113 -2.11 18.65 0.71
C PHE A 113 -0.72 18.94 0.13
N VAL A 114 -0.16 20.12 0.43
CA VAL A 114 1.20 20.48 0.00
C VAL A 114 2.24 19.53 0.59
N ILE A 115 2.14 19.21 1.88
CA ILE A 115 3.02 18.23 2.52
C ILE A 115 2.92 16.88 1.81
N ALA A 116 1.71 16.41 1.51
CA ALA A 116 1.50 15.15 0.80
C ALA A 116 2.15 15.16 -0.59
N LEU A 117 2.02 16.25 -1.35
CA LEU A 117 2.64 16.40 -2.66
C LEU A 117 4.18 16.37 -2.58
N VAL A 118 4.77 17.04 -1.58
CA VAL A 118 6.23 17.03 -1.36
C VAL A 118 6.71 15.60 -1.08
N PHE A 119 6.02 14.84 -0.23
CA PHE A 119 6.37 13.45 0.05
C PHE A 119 6.24 12.56 -1.20
N VAL A 120 5.16 12.70 -1.96
CA VAL A 120 4.96 11.95 -3.20
C VAL A 120 6.06 12.28 -4.21
N TYR A 121 6.35 13.55 -4.42
CA TYR A 121 7.42 13.97 -5.35
C TYR A 121 8.78 13.39 -4.93
N ARG A 122 9.13 13.54 -3.66
CA ARG A 122 10.39 13.01 -3.12
C ARG A 122 10.47 11.50 -3.23
N SER A 123 9.38 10.78 -2.96
CA SER A 123 9.33 9.33 -3.07
C SER A 123 9.55 8.86 -4.52
N PHE A 124 8.95 9.54 -5.50
CA PHE A 124 9.07 9.16 -6.90
C PHE A 124 10.44 9.49 -7.51
N TYR A 125 11.02 10.62 -7.16
CA TYR A 125 12.24 11.11 -7.83
C TYR A 125 13.52 10.90 -7.04
N SER A 126 13.46 10.91 -5.71
CA SER A 126 14.66 10.84 -4.86
C SER A 126 14.97 9.45 -4.36
N MET A 127 14.01 8.52 -4.36
CA MET A 127 14.19 7.16 -3.86
C MET A 127 14.35 6.13 -5.00
N ARG A 128 14.55 6.57 -6.23
CA ARG A 128 14.92 5.67 -7.33
C ARG A 128 16.33 5.12 -7.07
N ILE A 129 16.44 3.80 -7.05
CA ILE A 129 17.73 3.12 -7.14
C ILE A 129 18.29 3.51 -8.50
N SER A 130 19.41 4.24 -8.53
CA SER A 130 20.15 4.47 -9.76
C SER A 130 20.51 3.10 -10.33
N GLU A 131 20.18 2.84 -11.59
CA GLU A 131 20.76 1.73 -12.31
C GLU A 131 22.26 1.99 -12.36
N GLU A 132 22.98 1.49 -11.36
CA GLU A 132 24.42 1.42 -11.42
C GLU A 132 24.71 0.48 -12.58
N LYS A 133 25.34 1.03 -13.61
CA LYS A 133 25.75 0.33 -14.81
C LYS A 133 26.46 -0.95 -14.38
N LEU A 134 25.81 -2.08 -14.55
CA LEU A 134 26.47 -3.37 -14.58
C LEU A 134 27.38 -3.36 -15.80
N GLY A 135 28.64 -2.93 -15.54
CA GLY A 135 29.73 -3.01 -16.48
C GLY A 135 30.31 -4.42 -16.49
#